data_88b1dcc0cd0812c6165b342ef63e0074
#
_entry.id   88b1dcc0cd0812c6165b342ef63e0074
#
_cell.length_a   1.000
_cell.length_b   1.000
_cell.length_c   1.000
_cell.angle_alpha   90.00
_cell.angle_beta   90.00
_cell.angle_gamma   90.00
#
_symmetry.space_group_name_H-M   'P 1'
#
loop_
_entity.id
_entity.type
_entity.pdbx_description
1 polymer ?
#
loop_
_entity_poly.entity_id
_entity_poly.type
_entity_poly.pdbx_seq_one_letter_code
_entity_poly.pdbx_strand_id
1 'polypeptide(L)'
;MAEPRRVPMSGQVWGLAAPDSGGPVFITGYDGKDLSTTVLTAVDVDGEVLWRRRFDGHPGPPRVGPDGSVWVAHRGPEGVVLTELDATGSTLRSVVPDHEPHEHLGAFVVLPDGVCASWLPAGRGRVVPAGRHPRVARHDGDGSVRWSTPAVLDRLSFPGCIEISAETGWETRPSKPWTPRTVEAHHWEPLLVSGHRVAATFADGGSGISVTFFLDTATGRPVAASRPGPGHHKAIVAPGEFLIGSQGYGAFRTAHHDSSGAVVREWPTHTMPLVDRHGAISGPESENVLPSRSRFVRLDPDGTVRHGPELSGYYTTYPALDDEGTAVFWRDGRLLAVDAGSRMRELFAPEGEERAVMSRIMLLDRGRVLFALDDELLVLRRTGLGPLDSGVWPCADGGLHGNPVTHQ
;
A
#
# COMPACT_ATOMS: atom_id res chain seq x y z
N MET A 1 19.65 5.46 -22.42
CA MET A 1 19.66 4.34 -21.44
C MET A 1 19.69 3.02 -22.19
N ALA A 2 20.18 1.95 -21.58
CA ALA A 2 20.05 0.63 -22.17
C ALA A 2 18.57 0.23 -22.21
N GLU A 3 18.18 -0.51 -23.24
CA GLU A 3 16.83 -1.06 -23.36
C GLU A 3 16.49 -1.91 -22.12
N PRO A 4 15.28 -1.76 -21.53
CA PRO A 4 14.90 -2.53 -20.36
C PRO A 4 14.79 -4.01 -20.73
N ARG A 5 15.23 -4.88 -19.84
CA ARG A 5 14.91 -6.29 -19.95
C ARG A 5 13.42 -6.46 -19.62
N ARG A 6 12.69 -7.14 -20.49
CA ARG A 6 11.28 -7.51 -20.32
C ARG A 6 11.18 -8.98 -19.98
N VAL A 7 10.47 -9.28 -18.91
CA VAL A 7 10.23 -10.65 -18.45
C VAL A 7 8.73 -10.90 -18.50
N PRO A 8 8.25 -11.76 -19.40
CA PRO A 8 6.83 -12.07 -19.47
C PRO A 8 6.38 -12.82 -18.22
N MET A 9 5.32 -12.35 -17.61
CA MET A 9 4.68 -12.98 -16.46
C MET A 9 3.51 -13.86 -16.92
N SER A 10 2.98 -14.69 -16.03
CA SER A 10 1.84 -15.56 -16.37
C SER A 10 0.54 -14.80 -16.61
N GLY A 11 0.43 -13.60 -16.09
CA GLY A 11 -0.70 -12.69 -16.22
C GLY A 11 -0.42 -11.38 -15.48
N GLN A 12 -1.45 -10.58 -15.28
CA GLN A 12 -1.31 -9.28 -14.63
C GLN A 12 -0.62 -9.39 -13.28
N VAL A 13 0.43 -8.57 -13.09
CA VAL A 13 1.19 -8.51 -11.84
C VAL A 13 0.42 -7.71 -10.80
N TRP A 14 0.37 -8.24 -9.57
CA TRP A 14 -0.34 -7.64 -8.45
C TRP A 14 0.58 -7.06 -7.38
N GLY A 15 1.68 -7.72 -7.05
CA GLY A 15 2.59 -7.28 -6.01
C GLY A 15 4.01 -7.79 -6.19
N LEU A 16 4.94 -7.05 -5.59
CA LEU A 16 6.38 -7.30 -5.59
C LEU A 16 6.92 -7.21 -4.16
N ALA A 17 7.83 -8.09 -3.78
CA ALA A 17 8.59 -8.02 -2.54
C ALA A 17 9.97 -8.65 -2.72
N ALA A 18 10.95 -8.25 -1.91
CA ALA A 18 12.27 -8.85 -1.87
C ALA A 18 12.83 -8.82 -0.44
N PRO A 19 13.65 -9.80 -0.04
CA PRO A 19 14.25 -9.82 1.29
C PRO A 19 15.33 -8.74 1.45
N ASP A 20 16.01 -8.42 0.38
CA ASP A 20 17.05 -7.37 0.31
C ASP A 20 17.23 -6.88 -1.14
N SER A 21 18.16 -5.95 -1.34
CA SER A 21 18.43 -5.33 -2.65
C SER A 21 19.25 -6.19 -3.61
N GLY A 22 19.78 -7.31 -3.16
CA GLY A 22 20.57 -8.27 -3.95
C GLY A 22 19.94 -9.65 -4.07
N GLY A 23 18.88 -9.90 -3.31
CA GLY A 23 18.17 -11.19 -3.25
C GLY A 23 17.12 -11.39 -4.34
N PRO A 24 16.41 -12.52 -4.32
CA PRO A 24 15.34 -12.76 -5.26
C PRO A 24 14.17 -11.79 -5.06
N VAL A 25 13.52 -11.44 -6.15
CA VAL A 25 12.27 -10.67 -6.12
C VAL A 25 11.10 -11.63 -6.30
N PHE A 26 10.17 -11.59 -5.37
CA PHE A 26 8.94 -12.37 -5.36
C PHE A 26 7.79 -11.55 -5.95
N ILE A 27 7.08 -12.14 -6.88
CA ILE A 27 6.07 -11.46 -7.70
C ILE A 27 4.80 -12.29 -7.66
N THR A 28 3.69 -11.70 -7.22
CA THR A 28 2.37 -12.31 -7.34
C THR A 28 1.60 -11.72 -8.51
N GLY A 29 0.87 -12.57 -9.19
CA GLY A 29 0.00 -12.19 -10.28
C GLY A 29 -1.06 -13.26 -10.54
N TYR A 30 -1.91 -13.02 -11.52
CA TYR A 30 -2.90 -14.00 -11.98
C TYR A 30 -2.27 -15.07 -12.87
N ASP A 31 -2.94 -16.20 -13.03
CA ASP A 31 -2.58 -17.21 -14.04
C ASP A 31 -3.36 -16.95 -15.34
N GLY A 32 -2.78 -16.13 -16.20
CA GLY A 32 -3.42 -15.71 -17.44
C GLY A 32 -4.73 -14.94 -17.21
N LYS A 33 -5.87 -15.51 -17.71
CA LYS A 33 -7.20 -14.95 -17.52
C LYS A 33 -7.95 -15.55 -16.33
N ASP A 34 -7.36 -16.52 -15.66
CA ASP A 34 -7.96 -17.15 -14.48
C ASP A 34 -7.71 -16.31 -13.24
N LEU A 35 -8.68 -15.47 -12.91
CA LEU A 35 -8.63 -14.61 -11.72
C LEU A 35 -8.77 -15.40 -10.39
N SER A 36 -8.98 -16.71 -10.45
CA SER A 36 -9.08 -17.56 -9.26
C SER A 36 -7.78 -18.25 -8.88
N THR A 37 -6.73 -18.10 -9.70
CA THR A 37 -5.41 -18.70 -9.46
C THR A 37 -4.33 -17.64 -9.33
N THR A 38 -3.60 -17.68 -8.23
CA THR A 38 -2.41 -16.86 -7.96
C THR A 38 -1.16 -17.59 -8.43
N VAL A 39 -0.30 -16.92 -9.18
CA VAL A 39 1.06 -17.39 -9.49
C VAL A 39 2.06 -16.53 -8.70
N LEU A 40 2.84 -17.19 -7.86
CA LEU A 40 4.04 -16.61 -7.25
C LEU A 40 5.24 -16.98 -8.10
N THR A 41 5.95 -15.98 -8.61
CA THR A 41 7.17 -16.11 -9.38
C THR A 41 8.33 -15.50 -8.62
N ALA A 42 9.44 -16.24 -8.48
CA ALA A 42 10.70 -15.65 -8.03
C ALA A 42 11.60 -15.39 -9.24
N VAL A 43 12.20 -14.22 -9.27
CA VAL A 43 13.22 -13.84 -10.25
C VAL A 43 14.46 -13.36 -9.52
N ASP A 44 15.61 -13.47 -10.15
CA ASP A 44 16.80 -12.78 -9.67
C ASP A 44 16.74 -11.26 -9.96
N VAL A 45 17.69 -10.51 -9.44
CA VAL A 45 17.76 -9.04 -9.64
C VAL A 45 17.98 -8.62 -11.09
N ASP A 46 18.32 -9.54 -11.96
CA ASP A 46 18.47 -9.34 -13.40
C ASP A 46 17.27 -9.84 -14.21
N GLY A 47 16.23 -10.35 -13.53
CA GLY A 47 14.98 -10.79 -14.14
C GLY A 47 15.03 -12.21 -14.71
N GLU A 48 16.01 -13.07 -14.32
CA GLU A 48 15.95 -14.50 -14.61
C GLU A 48 14.95 -15.19 -13.70
N VAL A 49 14.03 -15.96 -14.28
CA VAL A 49 13.05 -16.70 -13.49
C VAL A 49 13.74 -17.86 -12.78
N LEU A 50 13.68 -17.86 -11.45
CA LEU A 50 14.26 -18.90 -10.61
C LEU A 50 13.28 -20.06 -10.44
N TRP A 51 12.03 -19.75 -10.12
CA TRP A 51 10.95 -20.72 -9.96
C TRP A 51 9.57 -20.08 -10.04
N ARG A 52 8.52 -20.92 -10.16
CA ARG A 52 7.10 -20.50 -10.11
C ARG A 52 6.30 -21.50 -9.30
N ARG A 53 5.31 -20.96 -8.55
CA ARG A 53 4.32 -21.77 -7.82
C ARG A 53 2.91 -21.21 -8.04
N ARG A 54 1.94 -22.13 -8.05
CA ARG A 54 0.51 -21.80 -8.18
C ARG A 54 -0.20 -22.05 -6.87
N PHE A 55 -1.16 -21.17 -6.57
CA PHE A 55 -2.01 -21.23 -5.41
C PHE A 55 -3.44 -20.91 -5.82
N ASP A 56 -4.42 -21.56 -5.20
CA ASP A 56 -5.83 -21.23 -5.41
C ASP A 56 -6.17 -19.90 -4.73
N GLY A 57 -7.00 -19.08 -5.37
CA GLY A 57 -7.51 -17.83 -4.85
C GLY A 57 -6.96 -16.60 -5.53
N HIS A 58 -7.55 -15.47 -5.17
CA HIS A 58 -7.19 -14.16 -5.71
C HIS A 58 -5.80 -13.72 -5.19
N PRO A 59 -4.90 -13.23 -6.06
CA PRO A 59 -3.59 -12.79 -5.61
C PRO A 59 -3.69 -11.59 -4.67
N GLY A 60 -2.95 -11.68 -3.56
CA GLY A 60 -2.55 -10.56 -2.74
C GLY A 60 -1.05 -10.25 -2.95
N PRO A 61 -0.56 -9.09 -2.50
CA PRO A 61 0.87 -8.82 -2.54
C PRO A 61 1.62 -9.84 -1.67
N PRO A 62 2.81 -10.31 -2.12
CA PRO A 62 3.65 -11.16 -1.30
C PRO A 62 4.22 -10.32 -0.14
N ARG A 63 4.45 -10.96 1.00
CA ARG A 63 5.06 -10.32 2.18
C ARG A 63 6.36 -11.06 2.52
N VAL A 64 7.42 -10.33 2.77
CA VAL A 64 8.66 -10.93 3.28
C VAL A 64 8.67 -10.76 4.79
N GLY A 65 8.83 -11.88 5.48
CA GLY A 65 8.93 -11.92 6.93
C GLY A 65 10.27 -11.37 7.45
N PRO A 66 10.40 -11.18 8.77
CA PRO A 66 11.63 -10.68 9.38
C PRO A 66 12.85 -11.60 9.17
N ASP A 67 12.62 -12.86 8.89
CA ASP A 67 13.65 -13.90 8.62
C ASP A 67 13.99 -14.03 7.12
N GLY A 68 13.41 -13.20 6.26
CA GLY A 68 13.61 -13.24 4.82
C GLY A 68 12.74 -14.28 4.08
N SER A 69 11.90 -15.03 4.79
CA SER A 69 10.94 -15.94 4.17
C SER A 69 9.82 -15.17 3.45
N VAL A 70 9.25 -15.75 2.39
CA VAL A 70 8.13 -15.13 1.67
C VAL A 70 6.80 -15.75 2.05
N TRP A 71 5.82 -14.90 2.32
CA TRP A 71 4.48 -15.28 2.71
C TRP A 71 3.46 -14.94 1.63
N VAL A 72 2.57 -15.88 1.37
CA VAL A 72 1.47 -15.73 0.40
C VAL A 72 0.17 -16.16 1.04
N ALA A 73 -0.85 -15.32 0.91
CA ALA A 73 -2.21 -15.69 1.24
C ALA A 73 -2.87 -16.39 0.05
N HIS A 74 -3.54 -17.51 0.30
CA HIS A 74 -4.26 -18.24 -0.73
C HIS A 74 -5.49 -18.95 -0.14
N ARG A 75 -6.29 -19.55 -1.01
CA ARG A 75 -7.47 -20.32 -0.60
C ARG A 75 -7.09 -21.77 -0.33
N GLY A 76 -7.42 -22.27 0.85
CA GLY A 76 -7.36 -23.66 1.20
C GLY A 76 -8.74 -24.30 1.38
N PRO A 77 -8.81 -25.62 1.71
CA PRO A 77 -10.06 -26.32 1.95
C PRO A 77 -10.87 -25.74 3.10
N GLU A 78 -10.22 -25.23 4.12
CA GLU A 78 -10.82 -24.69 5.35
C GLU A 78 -10.94 -23.16 5.35
N GLY A 79 -10.62 -22.50 4.24
CA GLY A 79 -10.66 -21.04 4.14
C GLY A 79 -9.33 -20.43 3.71
N VAL A 80 -8.94 -19.34 4.35
CA VAL A 80 -7.67 -18.64 4.05
C VAL A 80 -6.50 -19.40 4.66
N VAL A 81 -5.47 -19.63 3.84
CA VAL A 81 -4.19 -20.21 4.27
C VAL A 81 -3.09 -19.19 3.99
N LEU A 82 -2.21 -18.99 4.96
CA LEU A 82 -0.96 -18.25 4.80
C LEU A 82 0.18 -19.27 4.68
N THR A 83 0.84 -19.30 3.55
CA THR A 83 1.96 -20.20 3.31
C THR A 83 3.26 -19.44 3.32
N GLU A 84 4.19 -19.92 4.14
CA GLU A 84 5.56 -19.46 4.26
C GLU A 84 6.47 -20.32 3.40
N LEU A 85 7.31 -19.67 2.59
CA LEU A 85 8.24 -20.32 1.67
C LEU A 85 9.65 -19.79 1.90
N ASP A 86 10.62 -20.63 1.68
CA ASP A 86 12.02 -20.21 1.59
C ASP A 86 12.35 -19.59 0.21
N ALA A 87 13.59 -19.13 0.06
CA ALA A 87 14.05 -18.51 -1.19
C ALA A 87 14.03 -19.47 -2.39
N THR A 88 14.00 -20.79 -2.15
CA THR A 88 13.93 -21.81 -3.21
C THR A 88 12.49 -22.13 -3.63
N GLY A 89 11.52 -21.55 -2.93
CA GLY A 89 10.10 -21.81 -3.14
C GLY A 89 9.58 -23.06 -2.40
N SER A 90 10.39 -23.66 -1.52
CA SER A 90 9.96 -24.78 -0.69
C SER A 90 9.08 -24.29 0.46
N THR A 91 7.99 -25.01 0.76
CA THR A 91 7.13 -24.67 1.87
C THR A 91 7.84 -24.93 3.20
N LEU A 92 7.98 -23.90 4.02
CA LEU A 92 8.46 -24.02 5.40
C LEU A 92 7.30 -24.41 6.32
N ARG A 93 6.18 -23.71 6.21
CA ARG A 93 4.93 -24.03 6.93
C ARG A 93 3.72 -23.41 6.24
N SER A 94 2.54 -23.88 6.65
CA SER A 94 1.25 -23.26 6.31
C SER A 94 0.46 -23.05 7.59
N VAL A 95 -0.16 -21.88 7.70
CA VAL A 95 -0.95 -21.48 8.85
C VAL A 95 -2.36 -21.16 8.37
N VAL A 96 -3.36 -21.67 9.04
CA VAL A 96 -4.76 -21.29 8.85
C VAL A 96 -5.12 -20.32 9.98
N PRO A 97 -5.13 -19.00 9.73
CA PRO A 97 -5.53 -18.06 10.76
C PRO A 97 -6.98 -18.29 11.15
N ASP A 98 -7.27 -18.32 12.44
CA ASP A 98 -8.63 -18.51 12.95
C ASP A 98 -9.54 -17.36 12.51
N HIS A 99 -10.60 -17.70 11.76
CA HIS A 99 -11.55 -16.74 11.21
C HIS A 99 -12.95 -17.37 11.09
N GLU A 100 -13.96 -16.51 11.05
CA GLU A 100 -15.33 -16.96 10.87
C GLU A 100 -15.56 -17.46 9.44
N PRO A 101 -16.41 -18.50 9.23
CA PRO A 101 -16.62 -19.09 7.90
C PRO A 101 -17.12 -18.12 6.82
N HIS A 102 -17.69 -16.99 7.24
CA HIS A 102 -18.22 -15.97 6.35
C HIS A 102 -17.28 -14.77 6.17
N GLU A 103 -16.10 -14.81 6.76
CA GLU A 103 -15.09 -13.77 6.61
C GLU A 103 -14.13 -14.09 5.46
N HIS A 104 -13.58 -13.03 4.88
CA HIS A 104 -12.44 -13.12 3.98
C HIS A 104 -11.32 -12.19 4.42
N LEU A 105 -10.11 -12.53 4.06
CA LEU A 105 -8.94 -11.74 4.35
C LEU A 105 -8.97 -10.43 3.54
N GLY A 106 -8.87 -9.30 4.23
CA GLY A 106 -8.68 -8.00 3.59
C GLY A 106 -7.22 -7.69 3.34
N ALA A 107 -6.39 -7.85 4.36
CA ALA A 107 -4.93 -7.68 4.30
C ALA A 107 -4.28 -8.42 5.46
N PHE A 108 -2.97 -8.69 5.34
CA PHE A 108 -2.17 -9.19 6.45
C PHE A 108 -0.77 -8.59 6.44
N VAL A 109 -0.12 -8.60 7.59
CA VAL A 109 1.30 -8.32 7.78
C VAL A 109 1.92 -9.39 8.65
N VAL A 110 3.18 -9.69 8.38
CA VAL A 110 3.95 -10.73 9.08
C VAL A 110 4.71 -10.07 10.23
N LEU A 111 4.59 -10.65 11.42
CA LEU A 111 5.27 -10.22 12.63
C LEU A 111 6.24 -11.33 13.09
N PRO A 112 7.21 -11.04 13.95
CA PRO A 112 8.16 -12.05 14.42
C PRO A 112 7.52 -13.25 15.11
N ASP A 113 6.34 -13.07 15.73
CA ASP A 113 5.63 -14.06 16.52
C ASP A 113 4.27 -14.47 15.97
N GLY A 114 3.96 -14.10 14.71
CA GLY A 114 2.69 -14.44 14.06
C GLY A 114 2.30 -13.45 12.97
N VAL A 115 1.01 -13.17 12.85
CA VAL A 115 0.49 -12.25 11.84
C VAL A 115 -0.56 -11.30 12.43
N CYS A 116 -0.66 -10.11 11.85
CA CYS A 116 -1.80 -9.23 12.07
C CYS A 116 -2.61 -9.17 10.78
N ALA A 117 -3.92 -9.36 10.86
CA ALA A 117 -4.81 -9.46 9.71
C ALA A 117 -6.07 -8.61 9.87
N SER A 118 -6.57 -8.08 8.76
CA SER A 118 -7.90 -7.49 8.69
C SER A 118 -8.87 -8.48 8.05
N TRP A 119 -10.01 -8.68 8.70
CA TRP A 119 -11.07 -9.58 8.28
C TRP A 119 -12.32 -8.80 7.89
N LEU A 120 -12.88 -9.15 6.77
CA LEU A 120 -14.04 -8.48 6.20
C LEU A 120 -15.23 -9.43 6.25
N PRO A 121 -16.39 -8.98 6.77
CA PRO A 121 -17.61 -9.75 6.71
C PRO A 121 -18.08 -9.81 5.27
N ALA A 122 -18.02 -10.95 4.64
CA ALA A 122 -18.43 -11.03 3.27
C ALA A 122 -19.46 -12.09 2.98
N GLY A 123 -20.47 -11.66 2.22
CA GLY A 123 -21.05 -12.50 1.18
C GLY A 123 -20.53 -12.05 -0.19
N ARG A 124 -20.68 -12.84 -1.23
CA ARG A 124 -20.57 -12.40 -2.62
C ARG A 124 -21.53 -11.22 -2.81
N GLY A 125 -20.99 -10.04 -3.17
CA GLY A 125 -21.78 -8.80 -3.30
C GLY A 125 -21.49 -7.76 -2.21
N ARG A 126 -20.59 -8.05 -1.26
CA ARG A 126 -20.03 -7.09 -0.31
C ARG A 126 -21.04 -6.34 0.58
N VAL A 127 -22.28 -6.78 0.61
CA VAL A 127 -23.28 -6.20 1.53
C VAL A 127 -22.95 -6.67 2.94
N VAL A 128 -22.65 -5.74 3.82
CA VAL A 128 -22.41 -6.04 5.24
C VAL A 128 -23.75 -6.39 5.89
N PRO A 129 -23.91 -7.60 6.41
CA PRO A 129 -25.10 -7.94 7.17
C PRO A 129 -25.23 -7.04 8.39
N ALA A 130 -26.47 -6.65 8.74
CA ALA A 130 -26.73 -5.81 9.90
C ALA A 130 -26.08 -6.40 11.17
N GLY A 131 -25.34 -5.54 11.91
CA GLY A 131 -24.66 -5.93 13.14
C GLY A 131 -23.33 -6.67 12.96
N ARG A 132 -22.84 -6.84 11.73
CA ARG A 132 -21.50 -7.37 11.46
C ARG A 132 -20.54 -6.25 11.09
N HIS A 133 -19.36 -6.31 11.63
CA HIS A 133 -18.30 -5.32 11.41
C HIS A 133 -17.05 -6.00 10.88
N PRO A 134 -16.25 -5.33 10.05
CA PRO A 134 -14.89 -5.78 9.80
C PRO A 134 -14.11 -5.78 11.12
N ARG A 135 -13.09 -6.59 11.20
CA ARG A 135 -12.26 -6.66 12.40
C ARG A 135 -10.78 -6.71 12.06
N VAL A 136 -9.97 -6.35 13.02
CA VAL A 136 -8.52 -6.59 13.01
C VAL A 136 -8.23 -7.66 14.04
N ALA A 137 -7.43 -8.63 13.68
CA ALA A 137 -7.01 -9.69 14.59
C ALA A 137 -5.50 -9.90 14.55
N ARG A 138 -4.92 -10.20 15.70
CA ARG A 138 -3.57 -10.72 15.79
C ARG A 138 -3.64 -12.21 16.04
N HIS A 139 -2.88 -12.95 15.27
CA HIS A 139 -2.75 -14.39 15.36
C HIS A 139 -1.32 -14.74 15.77
N ASP A 140 -1.18 -15.75 16.60
CA ASP A 140 0.09 -16.37 16.94
C ASP A 140 0.64 -17.18 15.75
N GLY A 141 1.87 -17.66 15.87
CA GLY A 141 2.53 -18.41 14.81
C GLY A 141 1.84 -19.71 14.39
N ASP A 142 0.94 -20.25 15.19
CA ASP A 142 0.09 -21.42 14.89
C ASP A 142 -1.27 -21.05 14.27
N GLY A 143 -1.58 -19.75 14.16
CA GLY A 143 -2.84 -19.24 13.62
C GLY A 143 -3.93 -18.96 14.66
N SER A 144 -3.72 -19.33 15.93
CA SER A 144 -4.67 -19.04 17.01
C SER A 144 -4.80 -17.53 17.25
N VAL A 145 -6.02 -17.08 17.61
CA VAL A 145 -6.28 -15.66 17.86
C VAL A 145 -5.70 -15.24 19.21
N ARG A 146 -4.78 -14.27 19.21
CA ARG A 146 -4.29 -13.61 20.42
C ARG A 146 -5.27 -12.52 20.88
N TRP A 147 -5.74 -11.71 19.94
CA TRP A 147 -6.82 -10.75 20.15
C TRP A 147 -7.56 -10.47 18.84
N SER A 148 -8.81 -10.03 18.97
CA SER A 148 -9.66 -9.64 17.82
C SER A 148 -10.51 -8.44 18.21
N THR A 149 -10.52 -7.41 17.34
CA THR A 149 -11.20 -6.15 17.61
C THR A 149 -12.07 -5.74 16.43
N PRO A 150 -13.38 -5.58 16.61
CA PRO A 150 -14.27 -5.10 15.58
C PRO A 150 -14.02 -3.62 15.30
N ALA A 151 -13.98 -3.25 14.03
CA ALA A 151 -13.99 -1.87 13.57
C ALA A 151 -15.45 -1.41 13.41
N VAL A 152 -15.98 -0.78 14.46
CA VAL A 152 -17.39 -0.34 14.49
C VAL A 152 -17.54 0.95 13.72
N LEU A 153 -18.10 0.86 12.50
CA LEU A 153 -18.21 1.98 11.55
C LEU A 153 -19.49 2.80 11.74
N ASP A 154 -20.56 2.21 12.26
CA ASP A 154 -21.88 2.81 12.40
C ASP A 154 -21.96 3.97 13.43
N ARG A 155 -20.92 4.12 14.26
CA ARG A 155 -20.80 5.22 15.23
C ARG A 155 -20.06 6.43 14.69
N LEU A 156 -19.58 6.36 13.47
CA LEU A 156 -18.82 7.44 12.86
C LEU A 156 -19.75 8.42 12.15
N SER A 157 -19.62 9.69 12.43
CA SER A 157 -20.31 10.74 11.67
C SER A 157 -19.50 11.08 10.44
N PHE A 158 -20.15 11.03 9.29
CA PHE A 158 -19.59 11.42 8.02
C PHE A 158 -19.57 12.95 7.90
N PRO A 159 -18.43 13.61 7.63
CA PRO A 159 -18.48 14.99 7.17
C PRO A 159 -19.26 15.00 5.85
N GLY A 160 -20.28 15.82 5.76
CA GLY A 160 -21.25 15.77 4.66
C GLY A 160 -20.60 15.68 3.29
N CYS A 161 -21.28 15.04 2.37
CA CYS A 161 -20.85 14.99 0.98
C CYS A 161 -20.66 16.41 0.44
N ILE A 162 -19.57 16.64 -0.25
CA ILE A 162 -19.38 17.84 -1.04
C ILE A 162 -20.15 17.62 -2.34
N GLU A 163 -21.18 18.41 -2.60
CA GLU A 163 -21.87 18.42 -3.89
C GLU A 163 -21.31 19.55 -4.76
N ILE A 164 -21.20 19.29 -6.04
CA ILE A 164 -20.94 20.34 -7.03
C ILE A 164 -22.26 21.08 -7.25
N SER A 165 -22.32 22.34 -6.82
CA SER A 165 -23.39 23.24 -7.22
C SER A 165 -22.98 23.95 -8.51
N ALA A 166 -23.91 24.07 -9.44
CA ALA A 166 -23.66 24.78 -10.70
C ALA A 166 -23.41 26.30 -10.50
N GLU A 167 -23.79 26.84 -9.35
CA GLU A 167 -23.72 28.28 -9.06
C GLU A 167 -22.54 28.69 -8.19
N THR A 168 -22.12 27.85 -7.23
CA THR A 168 -21.14 28.23 -6.20
C THR A 168 -19.91 27.32 -6.18
N GLY A 169 -19.88 26.28 -7.00
CA GLY A 169 -18.85 25.27 -6.95
C GLY A 169 -19.15 24.18 -5.90
N TRP A 170 -18.27 23.99 -4.93
CA TRP A 170 -18.40 22.92 -3.96
C TRP A 170 -19.16 23.34 -2.71
N GLU A 171 -20.23 22.65 -2.36
CA GLU A 171 -20.99 22.86 -1.11
C GLU A 171 -20.85 21.67 -0.17
N THR A 172 -20.65 21.95 1.12
CA THR A 172 -20.62 20.94 2.17
C THR A 172 -22.03 20.67 2.70
N ARG A 173 -22.50 19.44 2.56
CA ARG A 173 -23.75 19.03 3.23
C ARG A 173 -23.53 18.77 4.73
N PRO A 174 -24.59 18.88 5.57
CA PRO A 174 -24.50 18.49 6.97
C PRO A 174 -24.04 17.05 7.15
N SER A 175 -23.25 16.80 8.19
CA SER A 175 -22.79 15.45 8.54
C SER A 175 -23.99 14.51 8.76
N LYS A 176 -23.91 13.32 8.17
CA LYS A 176 -24.87 12.25 8.39
C LYS A 176 -24.19 11.09 9.08
N PRO A 177 -24.92 10.28 9.88
CA PRO A 177 -24.40 9.02 10.35
C PRO A 177 -23.94 8.19 9.17
N TRP A 178 -22.74 7.61 9.26
CA TRP A 178 -22.23 6.75 8.22
C TRP A 178 -22.82 5.35 8.38
N THR A 179 -23.58 4.92 7.39
CA THR A 179 -24.12 3.57 7.29
C THR A 179 -23.52 2.91 6.05
N PRO A 180 -22.31 2.34 6.16
CA PRO A 180 -21.68 1.67 5.02
C PRO A 180 -22.54 0.52 4.55
N ARG A 181 -22.80 0.47 3.24
CA ARG A 181 -23.52 -0.66 2.60
C ARG A 181 -22.56 -1.79 2.25
N THR A 182 -21.33 -1.44 1.96
CA THR A 182 -20.26 -2.37 1.61
C THR A 182 -19.00 -1.97 2.37
N VAL A 183 -18.26 -2.93 2.91
CA VAL A 183 -17.00 -2.66 3.58
C VAL A 183 -15.90 -3.47 2.93
N GLU A 184 -14.83 -2.78 2.58
CA GLU A 184 -13.62 -3.33 1.97
C GLU A 184 -12.40 -2.94 2.79
N ALA A 185 -11.35 -3.74 2.76
CA ALA A 185 -10.04 -3.23 3.10
C ALA A 185 -9.66 -2.16 2.07
N HIS A 186 -9.17 -1.02 2.54
CA HIS A 186 -8.69 0.00 1.60
C HIS A 186 -7.55 -0.58 0.77
N HIS A 187 -7.55 -0.35 -0.55
CA HIS A 187 -6.57 -0.98 -1.45
C HIS A 187 -5.15 -0.38 -1.33
N TRP A 188 -5.02 0.82 -0.74
CA TRP A 188 -3.74 1.49 -0.49
C TRP A 188 -3.31 1.30 0.96
N GLU A 189 -2.22 0.57 1.19
CA GLU A 189 -1.67 0.27 2.52
C GLU A 189 -2.77 0.02 3.57
N PRO A 190 -3.55 -1.06 3.42
CA PRO A 190 -4.75 -1.24 4.25
C PRO A 190 -4.43 -1.56 5.71
N LEU A 191 -3.22 -2.06 6.00
CA LEU A 191 -2.79 -2.47 7.33
C LEU A 191 -1.31 -2.12 7.52
N LEU A 192 -1.02 -1.31 8.55
CA LEU A 192 0.32 -0.90 8.94
C LEU A 192 0.55 -1.25 10.40
N VAL A 193 1.75 -1.70 10.73
CA VAL A 193 2.17 -1.93 12.11
C VAL A 193 3.43 -1.15 12.41
N SER A 194 3.40 -0.29 13.42
CA SER A 194 4.56 0.52 13.81
C SER A 194 4.67 0.58 15.32
N GLY A 195 5.79 0.09 15.85
CA GLY A 195 6.01 0.02 17.29
C GLY A 195 4.84 -0.67 18.01
N HIS A 196 4.15 0.07 18.85
CA HIS A 196 3.02 -0.43 19.63
C HIS A 196 1.64 -0.10 19.02
N ARG A 197 1.57 0.27 17.74
CA ARG A 197 0.33 0.64 17.04
C ARG A 197 0.09 -0.16 15.79
N VAL A 198 -1.19 -0.46 15.56
CA VAL A 198 -1.73 -0.95 14.29
C VAL A 198 -2.60 0.16 13.71
N ALA A 199 -2.41 0.49 12.44
CA ALA A 199 -3.31 1.35 11.68
C ALA A 199 -4.01 0.50 10.62
N ALA A 200 -5.32 0.32 10.75
CA ALA A 200 -6.14 -0.47 9.84
C ALA A 200 -7.19 0.40 9.16
N THR A 201 -7.23 0.38 7.84
CA THR A 201 -8.13 1.24 7.05
C THR A 201 -9.17 0.41 6.34
N PHE A 202 -10.42 0.79 6.56
CA PHE A 202 -11.58 0.23 5.89
C PHE A 202 -12.26 1.29 5.03
N ALA A 203 -12.73 0.87 3.87
CA ALA A 203 -13.42 1.72 2.92
C ALA A 203 -14.86 1.26 2.72
N ASP A 204 -15.77 2.18 2.46
CA ASP A 204 -17.07 1.87 1.88
C ASP A 204 -16.94 1.84 0.36
N GLY A 205 -17.11 0.66 -0.22
CA GLY A 205 -17.00 0.45 -1.66
C GLY A 205 -18.03 1.20 -2.50
N GLY A 206 -19.12 1.68 -1.88
CA GLY A 206 -20.16 2.45 -2.56
C GLY A 206 -19.82 3.95 -2.64
N SER A 207 -19.17 4.51 -1.62
CA SER A 207 -18.85 5.93 -1.54
C SER A 207 -17.37 6.25 -1.67
N GLY A 208 -16.50 5.24 -1.60
CA GLY A 208 -15.04 5.43 -1.57
C GLY A 208 -14.52 6.10 -0.30
N ILE A 209 -15.37 6.22 0.72
CA ILE A 209 -15.01 6.83 1.99
C ILE A 209 -14.28 5.83 2.86
N SER A 210 -13.18 6.26 3.44
CA SER A 210 -12.29 5.44 4.26
C SER A 210 -12.17 5.99 5.67
N VAL A 211 -11.90 5.08 6.60
CA VAL A 211 -11.56 5.38 8.00
C VAL A 211 -10.39 4.50 8.42
N THR A 212 -9.44 5.09 9.10
CA THR A 212 -8.31 4.38 9.71
C THR A 212 -8.52 4.27 11.21
N PHE A 213 -8.50 3.05 11.72
CA PHE A 213 -8.54 2.74 13.15
C PHE A 213 -7.12 2.55 13.66
N PHE A 214 -6.83 3.15 14.80
CA PHE A 214 -5.57 2.97 15.52
C PHE A 214 -5.82 2.04 16.72
N LEU A 215 -5.07 0.94 16.77
CA LEU A 215 -5.19 -0.08 17.80
C LEU A 215 -3.85 -0.27 18.51
N ASP A 216 -3.92 -0.70 19.77
CA ASP A 216 -2.75 -1.15 20.50
C ASP A 216 -2.31 -2.54 20.02
N THR A 217 -1.06 -2.70 19.64
CA THR A 217 -0.53 -3.94 19.03
C THR A 217 -0.57 -5.14 19.97
N ALA A 218 -0.40 -4.92 21.29
CA ALA A 218 -0.35 -6.00 22.28
C ALA A 218 -1.74 -6.50 22.65
N THR A 219 -2.71 -5.60 22.76
CA THR A 219 -4.04 -5.88 23.32
C THR A 219 -5.18 -5.79 22.33
N GLY A 220 -4.95 -5.22 21.15
CA GLY A 220 -6.00 -4.91 20.17
C GLY A 220 -6.93 -3.77 20.58
N ARG A 221 -6.73 -3.16 21.76
CA ARG A 221 -7.62 -2.10 22.25
C ARG A 221 -7.64 -0.92 21.30
N PRO A 222 -8.83 -0.43 20.87
CA PRO A 222 -8.97 0.78 20.09
C PRO A 222 -8.41 2.00 20.85
N VAL A 223 -7.61 2.80 20.18
CA VAL A 223 -7.02 4.03 20.72
C VAL A 223 -7.73 5.24 20.14
N ALA A 224 -7.87 5.28 18.82
CA ALA A 224 -8.52 6.35 18.09
C ALA A 224 -9.00 5.86 16.71
N ALA A 225 -9.72 6.74 16.01
CA ALA A 225 -10.01 6.59 14.59
C ALA A 225 -9.77 7.92 13.88
N SER A 226 -9.32 7.86 12.63
CA SER A 226 -9.20 9.06 11.80
C SER A 226 -10.57 9.64 11.49
N ARG A 227 -10.60 10.89 11.05
CA ARG A 227 -11.81 11.42 10.39
C ARG A 227 -12.11 10.58 9.14
N PRO A 228 -13.38 10.18 8.91
CA PRO A 228 -13.78 9.62 7.63
C PRO A 228 -13.44 10.59 6.48
N GLY A 229 -12.90 10.07 5.39
CA GLY A 229 -12.50 10.86 4.23
C GLY A 229 -12.34 10.00 2.99
N PRO A 230 -12.38 10.60 1.80
CA PRO A 230 -12.20 9.86 0.56
C PRO A 230 -10.73 9.48 0.39
N GLY A 231 -10.49 8.27 -0.11
CA GLY A 231 -9.18 7.74 -0.51
C GLY A 231 -8.04 8.04 0.47
N HIS A 232 -7.38 7.04 0.99
CA HIS A 232 -6.29 7.24 1.94
C HIS A 232 -4.99 6.64 1.40
N HIS A 233 -3.97 7.47 1.20
CA HIS A 233 -2.59 7.01 1.15
C HIS A 233 -1.96 7.14 2.53
N LYS A 234 -1.20 6.16 2.93
CA LYS A 234 -0.64 6.08 4.28
C LYS A 234 0.85 5.83 4.26
N ALA A 235 1.52 6.30 5.30
CA ALA A 235 2.91 6.00 5.57
C ALA A 235 3.16 5.92 7.07
N ILE A 236 4.20 5.22 7.46
CA ILE A 236 4.77 5.28 8.80
C ILE A 236 5.78 6.43 8.82
N VAL A 237 5.73 7.28 9.84
CA VAL A 237 6.68 8.41 10.01
C VAL A 237 7.67 8.13 11.12
N ALA A 238 7.18 7.55 12.21
CA ALA A 238 7.94 7.22 13.40
C ALA A 238 7.26 6.06 14.14
N PRO A 239 7.85 5.50 15.18
CA PRO A 239 7.25 4.43 15.95
C PRO A 239 5.87 4.81 16.51
N GLY A 240 4.83 4.17 15.98
CA GLY A 240 3.43 4.43 16.35
C GLY A 240 2.81 5.67 15.72
N GLU A 241 3.48 6.35 14.81
CA GLU A 241 3.01 7.57 14.15
C GLU A 241 2.79 7.36 12.65
N PHE A 242 1.73 7.97 12.11
CA PHE A 242 1.29 7.71 10.75
C PHE A 242 0.93 8.96 9.99
N LEU A 243 1.21 8.98 8.69
CA LEU A 243 0.59 9.91 7.74
C LEU A 243 -0.66 9.30 7.16
N ILE A 244 -1.71 10.08 7.04
CA ILE A 244 -2.93 9.72 6.33
C ILE A 244 -3.27 10.84 5.37
N GLY A 245 -3.14 10.55 4.08
CA GLY A 245 -3.54 11.45 3.00
C GLY A 245 -4.98 11.18 2.59
N SER A 246 -5.77 12.21 2.40
CA SER A 246 -7.12 12.12 1.87
C SER A 246 -7.26 12.94 0.60
N GLN A 247 -7.88 12.34 -0.44
CA GLN A 247 -8.18 13.04 -1.68
C GLN A 247 -9.58 12.70 -2.19
N GLY A 248 -10.24 13.69 -2.71
CA GLY A 248 -11.51 13.58 -3.41
C GLY A 248 -12.52 14.61 -2.92
N TYR A 249 -13.53 14.85 -3.73
CA TYR A 249 -14.59 15.79 -3.46
C TYR A 249 -14.10 17.21 -3.03
N GLY A 250 -12.98 17.66 -3.64
CA GLY A 250 -12.38 18.96 -3.34
C GLY A 250 -11.58 19.04 -2.02
N ALA A 251 -11.46 17.95 -1.29
CA ALA A 251 -10.65 17.88 -0.07
C ALA A 251 -9.31 17.16 -0.35
N PHE A 252 -8.22 17.92 -0.28
CA PHE A 252 -6.87 17.41 -0.40
C PHE A 252 -6.10 17.75 0.87
N ARG A 253 -5.68 16.74 1.60
CA ARG A 253 -4.88 16.92 2.80
C ARG A 253 -4.04 15.72 3.11
N THR A 254 -2.94 15.94 3.80
CA THR A 254 -2.16 14.92 4.49
C THR A 254 -2.11 15.28 5.98
N ALA A 255 -2.49 14.36 6.84
CA ALA A 255 -2.50 14.54 8.29
C ALA A 255 -1.46 13.62 8.93
N HIS A 256 -0.69 14.16 9.87
CA HIS A 256 0.22 13.41 10.73
C HIS A 256 -0.51 13.11 12.05
N HIS A 257 -0.66 11.82 12.33
CA HIS A 257 -1.23 11.29 13.56
C HIS A 257 -0.11 10.78 14.47
N ASP A 258 -0.11 11.24 15.72
CA ASP A 258 0.81 10.73 16.73
C ASP A 258 0.38 9.33 17.25
N SER A 259 1.14 8.80 18.18
CA SER A 259 0.88 7.49 18.78
C SER A 259 -0.41 7.40 19.62
N SER A 260 -1.04 8.52 19.94
CA SER A 260 -2.38 8.56 20.53
C SER A 260 -3.49 8.55 19.48
N GLY A 261 -3.13 8.69 18.19
CA GLY A 261 -4.05 8.87 17.07
C GLY A 261 -4.52 10.32 16.89
N ALA A 262 -4.01 11.27 17.70
CA ALA A 262 -4.34 12.68 17.54
C ALA A 262 -3.63 13.28 16.32
N VAL A 263 -4.30 14.19 15.62
CA VAL A 263 -3.68 14.95 14.54
C VAL A 263 -2.78 16.02 15.14
N VAL A 264 -1.48 15.89 14.91
CA VAL A 264 -0.47 16.86 15.38
C VAL A 264 -0.07 17.86 14.31
N ARG A 265 -0.34 17.53 13.03
CA ARG A 265 -0.07 18.40 11.89
C ARG A 265 -0.93 18.05 10.70
N GLU A 266 -1.23 19.05 9.88
CA GLU A 266 -1.89 18.87 8.59
C GLU A 266 -1.21 19.75 7.52
N TRP A 267 -1.19 19.22 6.28
CA TRP A 267 -0.77 19.95 5.09
C TRP A 267 -1.94 19.99 4.10
N PRO A 268 -2.18 21.13 3.42
CA PRO A 268 -3.28 21.27 2.46
C PRO A 268 -2.93 20.66 1.10
N THR A 269 -2.44 19.45 1.10
CA THR A 269 -2.11 18.67 -0.10
C THR A 269 -2.28 17.19 0.16
N HIS A 270 -2.54 16.43 -0.89
CA HIS A 270 -2.53 14.97 -0.86
C HIS A 270 -1.36 14.46 -1.70
N THR A 271 -0.46 13.76 -1.06
CA THR A 271 0.70 13.13 -1.71
C THR A 271 0.73 11.63 -1.44
N MET A 272 1.42 10.90 -2.31
CA MET A 272 1.89 9.55 -2.02
C MET A 272 3.20 9.66 -1.22
N PRO A 273 3.13 9.56 0.12
CA PRO A 273 4.24 9.97 0.96
C PRO A 273 5.40 8.98 0.91
N LEU A 274 6.60 9.54 0.89
CA LEU A 274 7.88 8.89 1.13
C LEU A 274 8.48 9.53 2.38
N VAL A 275 9.09 8.74 3.25
CA VAL A 275 9.80 9.21 4.44
C VAL A 275 11.22 8.67 4.41
N ASP A 276 12.18 9.57 4.29
CA ASP A 276 13.60 9.22 4.20
C ASP A 276 14.21 8.88 5.58
N ARG A 277 15.48 8.47 5.57
CA ARG A 277 16.26 8.16 6.79
C ARG A 277 16.45 9.33 7.75
N HIS A 278 16.16 10.55 7.32
CA HIS A 278 16.24 11.77 8.14
C HIS A 278 14.85 12.21 8.64
N GLY A 279 13.79 11.47 8.29
CA GLY A 279 12.41 11.78 8.62
C GLY A 279 11.80 12.88 7.73
N ALA A 280 12.46 13.27 6.63
CA ALA A 280 11.90 14.23 5.68
C ALA A 280 10.80 13.55 4.85
N ILE A 281 9.67 14.25 4.71
CA ILE A 281 8.50 13.77 4.00
C ILE A 281 8.42 14.40 2.63
N SER A 282 8.30 13.59 1.60
CA SER A 282 8.14 14.07 0.22
C SER A 282 7.27 13.11 -0.58
N GLY A 283 6.89 13.51 -1.78
CA GLY A 283 6.20 12.62 -2.72
C GLY A 283 5.51 13.36 -3.85
N PRO A 284 5.07 12.64 -4.88
CA PRO A 284 4.23 13.21 -5.92
C PRO A 284 2.83 13.45 -5.39
N GLU A 285 2.27 14.62 -5.66
CA GLU A 285 0.86 14.87 -5.42
C GLU A 285 0.04 13.96 -6.33
N SER A 286 -0.99 13.35 -5.77
CA SER A 286 -2.03 12.80 -6.60
C SER A 286 -2.82 13.96 -7.21
N GLU A 287 -3.54 13.67 -8.28
CA GLU A 287 -4.18 14.69 -9.08
C GLU A 287 -4.95 15.73 -8.27
N ASN A 288 -4.84 16.97 -8.71
CA ASN A 288 -5.65 18.07 -8.25
C ASN A 288 -6.77 18.39 -9.25
N VAL A 289 -7.97 18.63 -8.78
CA VAL A 289 -9.13 18.91 -9.65
C VAL A 289 -8.97 20.25 -10.34
N LEU A 290 -8.93 20.24 -11.63
CA LEU A 290 -9.00 21.32 -12.64
C LEU A 290 -8.50 22.73 -12.27
N PRO A 291 -7.53 23.28 -13.01
CA PRO A 291 -6.67 22.58 -13.96
C PRO A 291 -5.63 21.73 -13.21
N SER A 292 -5.48 20.49 -13.59
CA SER A 292 -4.63 19.51 -12.94
C SER A 292 -3.15 19.95 -12.93
N ARG A 293 -2.75 20.64 -11.89
CA ARG A 293 -1.37 21.05 -11.63
C ARG A 293 -0.86 20.38 -10.39
N SER A 294 -0.66 19.07 -10.46
CA SER A 294 0.06 18.40 -9.39
C SER A 294 1.55 18.66 -9.49
N ARG A 295 2.22 18.56 -8.36
CA ARG A 295 3.66 18.78 -8.23
C ARG A 295 4.30 17.68 -7.42
N PHE A 296 5.58 17.54 -7.54
CA PHE A 296 6.35 16.88 -6.50
C PHE A 296 6.45 17.84 -5.31
N VAL A 297 6.15 17.37 -4.10
CA VAL A 297 6.12 18.22 -2.90
C VAL A 297 7.03 17.67 -1.81
N ARG A 298 7.45 18.59 -0.92
CA ARG A 298 8.07 18.28 0.37
C ARG A 298 7.21 18.90 1.46
N LEU A 299 6.96 18.13 2.50
CA LEU A 299 6.10 18.52 3.61
C LEU A 299 6.98 18.88 4.81
N ASP A 300 7.10 20.17 5.08
CA ASP A 300 7.95 20.65 6.17
C ASP A 300 7.31 20.47 7.55
N PRO A 301 8.12 20.30 8.59
CA PRO A 301 7.66 20.14 9.96
C PRO A 301 6.80 21.29 10.51
N ASP A 302 6.83 22.47 9.94
CA ASP A 302 6.01 23.62 10.33
C ASP A 302 4.63 23.67 9.67
N GLY A 303 4.31 22.67 8.81
CA GLY A 303 3.06 22.63 8.04
C GLY A 303 3.16 23.27 6.64
N THR A 304 4.34 23.79 6.28
CA THR A 304 4.59 24.35 4.95
C THR A 304 4.70 23.26 3.90
N VAL A 305 4.18 23.51 2.70
CA VAL A 305 4.35 22.67 1.52
C VAL A 305 5.33 23.35 0.57
N ARG A 306 6.49 22.73 0.35
CA ARG A 306 7.44 23.18 -0.68
C ARG A 306 7.16 22.47 -1.99
N HIS A 307 6.92 23.26 -3.03
CA HIS A 307 6.62 22.75 -4.36
C HIS A 307 7.88 22.55 -5.20
N GLY A 308 8.02 21.36 -5.75
CA GLY A 308 9.01 21.00 -6.75
C GLY A 308 8.46 21.13 -8.19
N PRO A 309 8.94 20.29 -9.13
CA PRO A 309 8.51 20.34 -10.52
C PRO A 309 7.03 20.02 -10.70
N GLU A 310 6.42 20.62 -11.72
CA GLU A 310 5.07 20.27 -12.17
C GLU A 310 5.05 18.87 -12.76
N LEU A 311 3.97 18.15 -12.48
CA LEU A 311 3.74 16.78 -12.93
C LEU A 311 2.51 16.78 -13.84
N SER A 312 2.66 16.24 -15.05
CA SER A 312 1.55 15.98 -15.97
C SER A 312 0.84 14.66 -15.63
N GLY A 313 -0.36 14.49 -16.19
CA GLY A 313 -1.10 13.23 -16.12
C GLY A 313 -1.78 12.94 -14.79
N TYR A 314 -2.53 11.84 -14.81
CA TYR A 314 -3.53 11.54 -13.79
C TYR A 314 -3.04 10.60 -12.68
N TYR A 315 -2.31 9.54 -13.00
CA TYR A 315 -1.95 8.50 -12.04
C TYR A 315 -0.47 8.50 -11.71
N THR A 316 -0.20 8.43 -10.42
CA THR A 316 1.10 8.06 -9.88
C THR A 316 0.98 6.66 -9.32
N THR A 317 1.87 5.78 -9.71
CA THR A 317 2.01 4.51 -9.05
C THR A 317 2.84 4.68 -7.77
N TYR A 318 2.91 3.66 -6.94
CA TYR A 318 3.67 3.69 -5.71
C TYR A 318 5.12 4.14 -5.92
N PRO A 319 5.49 5.31 -5.38
CA PRO A 319 6.83 5.87 -5.53
C PRO A 319 7.85 5.10 -4.71
N ALA A 320 9.14 5.27 -5.05
CA ALA A 320 10.27 4.79 -4.27
C ALA A 320 11.33 5.89 -4.18
N LEU A 321 12.10 5.91 -3.10
CA LEU A 321 13.15 6.89 -2.81
C LEU A 321 14.48 6.17 -2.71
N ASP A 322 15.50 6.67 -3.43
CA ASP A 322 16.86 6.15 -3.29
C ASP A 322 17.63 6.83 -2.12
N ASP A 323 18.77 6.27 -1.75
CA ASP A 323 19.60 6.74 -0.64
C ASP A 323 20.27 8.11 -0.90
N GLU A 324 20.21 8.63 -2.12
CA GLU A 324 20.62 9.99 -2.51
C GLU A 324 19.47 11.00 -2.46
N GLY A 325 18.25 10.56 -2.11
CA GLY A 325 17.05 11.39 -2.01
C GLY A 325 16.37 11.63 -3.36
N THR A 326 16.58 10.75 -4.34
CA THR A 326 15.89 10.77 -5.62
C THR A 326 14.61 9.94 -5.55
N ALA A 327 13.45 10.57 -5.73
CA ALA A 327 12.17 9.88 -5.81
C ALA A 327 11.91 9.39 -7.23
N VAL A 328 11.46 8.14 -7.36
CA VAL A 328 11.12 7.50 -8.63
C VAL A 328 9.65 7.10 -8.60
N PHE A 329 8.90 7.42 -9.64
CA PHE A 329 7.48 7.11 -9.75
C PHE A 329 7.03 7.04 -11.22
N TRP A 330 5.94 6.32 -11.45
CA TRP A 330 5.30 6.26 -12.76
C TRP A 330 4.20 7.31 -12.86
N ARG A 331 4.22 8.07 -13.94
CA ARG A 331 3.19 9.06 -14.21
C ARG A 331 3.12 9.39 -15.70
N ASP A 332 1.91 9.58 -16.22
CA ASP A 332 1.67 9.98 -17.61
C ASP A 332 2.41 9.07 -18.62
N GLY A 333 2.30 7.75 -18.42
CA GLY A 333 2.96 6.77 -19.29
C GLY A 333 4.48 6.70 -19.16
N ARG A 334 5.10 7.31 -18.13
CA ARG A 334 6.55 7.45 -17.99
C ARG A 334 7.04 7.11 -16.61
N LEU A 335 8.20 6.53 -16.53
CA LEU A 335 8.97 6.42 -15.29
C LEU A 335 9.82 7.68 -15.11
N LEU A 336 9.51 8.46 -14.10
CA LEU A 336 10.15 9.73 -13.78
C LEU A 336 11.02 9.62 -12.54
N ALA A 337 12.05 10.43 -12.46
CA ALA A 337 12.85 10.62 -11.26
C ALA A 337 12.97 12.11 -10.93
N VAL A 338 12.81 12.46 -9.65
CA VAL A 338 12.99 13.81 -9.12
C VAL A 338 14.07 13.77 -8.05
N ASP A 339 15.19 14.46 -8.31
CA ASP A 339 16.34 14.47 -7.38
C ASP A 339 16.12 15.39 -6.15
N ALA A 340 17.04 15.30 -5.21
CA ALA A 340 17.03 16.14 -4.02
C ALA A 340 17.04 17.65 -4.33
N GLY A 341 17.55 18.06 -5.48
CA GLY A 341 17.56 19.44 -6.00
C GLY A 341 16.29 19.81 -6.75
N SER A 342 15.25 18.96 -6.76
CA SER A 342 13.99 19.16 -7.48
C SER A 342 14.13 19.19 -9.00
N ARG A 343 15.18 18.57 -9.57
CA ARG A 343 15.32 18.40 -11.02
C ARG A 343 14.65 17.09 -11.42
N MET A 344 13.75 17.17 -12.39
CA MET A 344 13.05 16.02 -12.95
C MET A 344 13.77 15.49 -14.18
N ARG A 345 13.85 14.18 -14.30
CA ARG A 345 14.31 13.48 -15.49
C ARG A 345 13.45 12.26 -15.79
N GLU A 346 13.34 11.94 -17.06
CA GLU A 346 12.71 10.70 -17.53
C GLU A 346 13.73 9.56 -17.45
N LEU A 347 13.32 8.44 -16.86
CA LEU A 347 14.10 7.20 -16.82
C LEU A 347 13.70 6.23 -17.91
N PHE A 348 12.40 6.20 -18.24
CA PHE A 348 11.85 5.30 -19.23
C PHE A 348 10.49 5.77 -19.71
N ALA A 349 10.22 5.62 -21.00
CA ALA A 349 8.91 5.74 -21.60
C ALA A 349 8.74 4.59 -22.61
N PRO A 350 7.70 3.76 -22.50
CA PRO A 350 7.44 2.72 -23.51
C PRO A 350 7.02 3.36 -24.82
N GLU A 351 7.32 2.69 -25.92
CA GLU A 351 6.76 3.03 -27.21
C GLU A 351 5.30 2.53 -27.30
N GLY A 352 4.39 3.38 -27.72
CA GLY A 352 3.00 3.02 -27.97
C GLY A 352 2.02 3.55 -26.93
N GLU A 353 0.94 2.79 -26.68
CA GLU A 353 -0.12 3.19 -25.78
C GLU A 353 0.35 3.25 -24.31
N GLU A 354 -0.24 4.19 -23.58
CA GLU A 354 -0.02 4.29 -22.13
C GLU A 354 -0.47 3.01 -21.44
N ARG A 355 0.42 2.43 -20.65
CA ARG A 355 0.17 1.22 -19.86
C ARG A 355 0.21 1.57 -18.38
N ALA A 356 -0.67 0.96 -17.62
CA ALA A 356 -0.74 1.17 -16.18
C ALA A 356 0.30 0.32 -15.44
N VAL A 357 1.02 0.93 -14.50
CA VAL A 357 1.83 0.20 -13.53
C VAL A 357 0.91 -0.24 -12.40
N MET A 358 0.70 -1.52 -12.29
CA MET A 358 -0.18 -2.12 -11.27
C MET A 358 0.54 -2.51 -10.00
N SER A 359 1.87 -2.35 -9.97
CA SER A 359 2.70 -2.71 -8.84
C SER A 359 3.51 -1.53 -8.34
N ARG A 360 4.23 -1.75 -7.25
CA ARG A 360 5.20 -0.78 -6.71
C ARG A 360 6.49 -0.79 -7.52
N ILE A 361 7.26 0.28 -7.39
CA ILE A 361 8.61 0.39 -7.93
C ILE A 361 9.59 -0.12 -6.87
N MET A 362 10.54 -0.95 -7.29
CA MET A 362 11.61 -1.46 -6.44
C MET A 362 12.96 -0.90 -6.91
N LEU A 363 13.68 -0.26 -6.00
CA LEU A 363 15.05 0.19 -6.22
C LEU A 363 15.99 -0.84 -5.60
N LEU A 364 16.82 -1.45 -6.44
CA LEU A 364 17.76 -2.48 -6.04
C LEU A 364 19.20 -2.01 -6.25
N ASP A 365 20.14 -2.78 -5.72
CA ASP A 365 21.56 -2.47 -5.84
C ASP A 365 22.04 -2.22 -7.28
N ARG A 366 23.09 -1.45 -7.43
CA ARG A 366 23.76 -1.15 -8.69
C ARG A 366 22.88 -0.43 -9.71
N GLY A 367 21.97 0.42 -9.23
CA GLY A 367 21.09 1.22 -10.07
C GLY A 367 20.09 0.39 -10.88
N ARG A 368 19.59 -0.69 -10.31
CA ARG A 368 18.49 -1.46 -10.90
C ARG A 368 17.15 -0.93 -10.41
N VAL A 369 16.21 -0.85 -11.34
CA VAL A 369 14.82 -0.51 -11.05
C VAL A 369 13.93 -1.59 -11.63
N LEU A 370 13.11 -2.19 -10.77
CA LEU A 370 12.11 -3.18 -11.15
C LEU A 370 10.70 -2.64 -10.93
N PHE A 371 9.85 -2.86 -11.91
CA PHE A 371 8.42 -2.55 -11.83
C PHE A 371 7.66 -3.38 -12.88
N ALA A 372 6.36 -3.48 -12.75
CA ALA A 372 5.54 -4.22 -13.70
C ALA A 372 4.70 -3.29 -14.56
N LEU A 373 4.55 -3.63 -15.83
CA LEU A 373 3.55 -3.08 -16.73
C LEU A 373 2.64 -4.24 -17.16
N ASP A 374 1.39 -4.23 -16.71
CA ASP A 374 0.41 -5.30 -16.95
C ASP A 374 0.96 -6.70 -16.60
N ASP A 375 1.28 -7.48 -17.63
CA ASP A 375 1.80 -8.86 -17.54
C ASP A 375 3.31 -8.98 -17.84
N GLU A 376 4.03 -7.87 -17.77
CA GLU A 376 5.48 -7.86 -17.94
C GLU A 376 6.18 -7.26 -16.71
N LEU A 377 7.24 -7.91 -16.26
CA LEU A 377 8.21 -7.30 -15.35
C LEU A 377 9.31 -6.62 -16.18
N LEU A 378 9.56 -5.35 -15.87
CA LEU A 378 10.62 -4.57 -16.48
C LEU A 378 11.79 -4.43 -15.50
N VAL A 379 12.99 -4.67 -16.02
CA VAL A 379 14.25 -4.50 -15.28
C VAL A 379 15.10 -3.46 -16.00
N LEU A 380 15.17 -2.26 -15.45
CA LEU A 380 16.08 -1.22 -15.90
C LEU A 380 17.42 -1.39 -15.18
N ARG A 381 18.51 -1.16 -15.89
CA ARG A 381 19.87 -1.25 -15.35
C ARG A 381 20.63 0.04 -15.60
N ARG A 382 21.58 0.33 -14.73
CA ARG A 382 22.46 1.51 -14.86
C ARG A 382 21.67 2.82 -14.94
N THR A 383 20.64 2.95 -14.15
CA THR A 383 19.77 4.14 -14.10
C THR A 383 20.45 5.36 -13.49
N GLY A 384 21.59 5.16 -12.83
CA GLY A 384 22.28 6.19 -12.02
C GLY A 384 21.55 6.50 -10.74
N LEU A 385 20.68 5.59 -10.26
CA LEU A 385 20.04 5.66 -8.95
C LEU A 385 20.84 4.86 -7.92
N GLY A 386 20.73 5.29 -6.67
CA GLY A 386 21.17 4.52 -5.51
C GLY A 386 20.25 3.36 -5.18
N PRO A 387 20.60 2.53 -4.19
CA PRO A 387 19.67 1.56 -3.60
C PRO A 387 18.52 2.28 -2.88
N LEU A 388 17.48 1.51 -2.49
CA LEU A 388 16.38 2.05 -1.71
C LEU A 388 16.90 2.71 -0.43
N ASP A 389 16.37 3.89 -0.09
CA ASP A 389 16.70 4.59 1.16
C ASP A 389 16.36 3.72 2.38
N SER A 390 17.10 3.89 3.45
CA SER A 390 16.95 3.15 4.71
C SER A 390 15.95 3.79 5.69
N GLY A 391 15.19 4.78 5.23
CA GLY A 391 14.14 5.44 6.01
C GLY A 391 12.99 4.52 6.40
N VAL A 392 12.09 5.04 7.19
CA VAL A 392 10.96 4.26 7.70
C VAL A 392 9.90 3.99 6.63
N TRP A 393 9.85 4.82 5.56
CA TRP A 393 8.90 4.66 4.47
C TRP A 393 9.47 5.10 3.11
N PRO A 394 10.55 4.48 2.64
CA PRO A 394 11.20 4.86 1.38
C PRO A 394 10.44 4.39 0.13
N CYS A 395 9.45 3.53 0.28
CA CYS A 395 8.53 3.13 -0.79
C CYS A 395 7.23 2.58 -0.19
N ALA A 396 6.27 2.29 -1.06
CA ALA A 396 5.02 1.65 -0.66
C ALA A 396 5.27 0.37 0.16
N ASP A 397 4.39 0.12 1.10
CA ASP A 397 4.49 -0.98 2.07
C ASP A 397 5.79 -0.94 2.90
N GLY A 398 6.41 0.23 3.05
CA GLY A 398 7.47 0.50 4.01
C GLY A 398 8.88 0.04 3.63
N GLY A 399 9.08 -0.65 2.52
CA GLY A 399 10.41 -1.14 2.14
C GLY A 399 10.35 -2.30 1.14
N LEU A 400 11.48 -2.92 0.85
CA LEU A 400 11.58 -4.03 -0.13
C LEU A 400 10.71 -5.22 0.28
N HIS A 401 10.56 -5.48 1.56
CA HIS A 401 9.79 -6.61 2.10
C HIS A 401 8.32 -6.62 1.69
N GLY A 402 7.77 -5.49 1.25
CA GLY A 402 6.33 -5.39 1.02
C GLY A 402 5.49 -5.66 2.26
N ASN A 403 6.10 -5.62 3.43
CA ASN A 403 5.51 -5.91 4.73
C ASN A 403 5.56 -4.62 5.57
N PRO A 404 4.46 -3.86 5.65
CA PRO A 404 4.46 -2.53 6.26
C PRO A 404 4.51 -2.61 7.80
N VAL A 405 5.63 -3.10 8.30
CA VAL A 405 5.92 -3.29 9.72
C VAL A 405 7.23 -2.60 10.07
N THR A 406 7.22 -1.80 11.13
CA THR A 406 8.44 -1.24 11.75
C THR A 406 8.50 -1.66 13.21
N HIS A 407 9.64 -2.17 13.64
CA HIS A 407 9.84 -2.81 14.96
C HIS A 407 10.43 -1.88 16.02
N GLN A 408 10.49 -0.57 15.82
CA GLN A 408 11.01 0.34 16.86
C GLN A 408 10.05 1.47 17.16
#